data_a1420c3f78986d74b4f16be455d76329
#
_entry.id   a1420c3f78986d74b4f16be455d76329
#
_cell.length_a   1.000
_cell.length_b   1.000
_cell.length_c   1.000
_cell.angle_alpha   90.00
_cell.angle_beta   90.00
_cell.angle_gamma   90.00
#
_symmetry.space_group_name_H-M   'P 1'
#
loop_
_entity.id
_entity.type
_entity.pdbx_description
1 polymer ?
#
loop_
_entity_poly.entity_id
_entity_poly.type
_entity_poly.pdbx_seq_one_letter_code
_entity_poly.pdbx_strand_id
1 'polypeptide(L)'
;MGLFRKKHKNEVLLKTFDGRELKYVTKRNSHADGTVTYDIIGKLGRIAVIGNCIRIICGEIDVFNCKIDDSKYYLLMSGDGVTVEGKNTVTGEYDTVTAYYTYYRK
;
A
#
# COMPACT_ATOMS: atom_id res chain seq x y z
N MET A 1 -25.13 -2.29 13.40
CA MET A 1 -24.90 -2.15 11.98
C MET A 1 -23.78 -1.19 11.62
N GLY A 2 -23.13 -0.64 12.62
CA GLY A 2 -21.99 0.22 12.35
C GLY A 2 -20.90 -0.45 11.55
N LEU A 3 -20.79 -1.77 11.67
CA LEU A 3 -19.80 -2.53 10.94
C LEU A 3 -19.96 -2.39 9.44
N PHE A 4 -21.19 -2.42 8.97
CA PHE A 4 -21.44 -2.34 7.54
C PHE A 4 -21.05 -0.97 7.00
N ARG A 5 -21.30 0.08 7.75
CA ARG A 5 -20.95 1.40 7.31
C ARG A 5 -19.45 1.58 7.22
N LYS A 6 -18.73 1.08 8.21
CA LYS A 6 -17.27 1.16 8.19
C LYS A 6 -16.71 0.42 7.00
N LYS A 7 -17.20 -0.79 6.77
CA LYS A 7 -16.74 -1.56 5.63
C LYS A 7 -17.04 -0.86 4.32
N HIS A 8 -18.20 -0.24 4.24
CA HIS A 8 -18.58 0.45 3.04
C HIS A 8 -17.63 1.61 2.74
N LYS A 9 -17.28 2.39 3.75
CA LYS A 9 -16.32 3.47 3.58
C LYS A 9 -14.98 2.93 3.12
N ASN A 10 -14.53 1.86 3.73
CA ASN A 10 -13.24 1.27 3.38
C ASN A 10 -13.27 0.73 1.97
N GLU A 11 -14.39 0.19 1.54
CA GLU A 11 -14.51 -0.33 0.18
C GLU A 11 -14.33 0.76 -0.85
N VAL A 12 -14.88 1.93 -0.61
CA VAL A 12 -14.72 3.05 -1.54
C VAL A 12 -13.25 3.42 -1.66
N LEU A 13 -12.56 3.51 -0.54
CA LEU A 13 -11.14 3.85 -0.55
C LEU A 13 -10.32 2.75 -1.21
N LEU A 14 -10.62 1.50 -0.90
CA LEU A 14 -9.90 0.38 -1.49
C LEU A 14 -10.07 0.34 -3.00
N LYS A 15 -11.25 0.62 -3.49
CA LYS A 15 -11.49 0.63 -4.93
C LYS A 15 -10.72 1.73 -5.64
N THR A 16 -10.38 2.79 -4.92
CA THR A 16 -9.64 3.89 -5.49
C THR A 16 -8.26 3.44 -5.97
N PHE A 17 -7.61 2.56 -5.22
CA PHE A 17 -6.27 2.14 -5.60
C PHE A 17 -6.19 0.69 -6.09
N ASP A 18 -7.27 -0.07 -5.96
CA ASP A 18 -7.25 -1.48 -6.37
C ASP A 18 -6.98 -1.60 -7.87
N GLY A 19 -5.97 -2.38 -8.22
CA GLY A 19 -5.63 -2.64 -9.61
C GLY A 19 -4.80 -1.57 -10.29
N ARG A 20 -4.38 -0.53 -9.55
CA ARG A 20 -3.59 0.54 -10.15
C ARG A 20 -2.18 0.05 -10.45
N GLU A 21 -1.65 0.49 -11.57
CA GLU A 21 -0.27 0.21 -11.93
C GLU A 21 0.64 1.16 -11.18
N LEU A 22 1.80 0.66 -10.80
CA LEU A 22 2.72 1.39 -9.96
C LEU A 22 4.03 1.63 -10.68
N LYS A 23 4.57 2.82 -10.51
CA LYS A 23 5.87 3.14 -11.04
C LYS A 23 6.97 2.64 -10.09
N TYR A 24 6.79 2.80 -8.78
CA TYR A 24 7.68 2.21 -7.79
C TYR A 24 7.02 2.23 -6.42
N VAL A 25 7.63 1.49 -5.50
CA VAL A 25 7.15 1.37 -4.13
C VAL A 25 8.32 1.63 -3.19
N THR A 26 8.10 2.46 -2.17
CA THR A 26 9.12 2.74 -1.18
C THR A 26 8.70 2.20 0.17
N LYS A 27 9.68 1.88 0.99
CA LYS A 27 9.47 1.44 2.36
C LYS A 27 10.11 2.45 3.29
N ARG A 28 9.37 2.87 4.30
CA ARG A 28 9.88 3.82 5.27
C ARG A 28 10.70 3.12 6.32
N ASN A 29 11.89 3.63 6.59
CA ASN A 29 12.77 3.11 7.62
C ASN A 29 13.02 4.18 8.66
N SER A 30 12.73 3.87 9.93
CA SER A 30 12.99 4.78 11.03
C SER A 30 14.25 4.32 11.74
N HIS A 31 15.09 5.27 12.08
CA HIS A 31 16.38 4.98 12.70
C HIS A 31 16.40 5.46 14.15
N ALA A 32 17.30 4.88 14.94
CA ALA A 32 17.38 5.17 16.36
C ALA A 32 17.66 6.64 16.65
N ASP A 33 18.34 7.32 15.75
CA ASP A 33 18.68 8.73 15.94
C ASP A 33 17.56 9.68 15.53
N GLY A 34 16.40 9.15 15.16
CA GLY A 34 15.25 9.95 14.79
C GLY A 34 15.14 10.26 13.32
N THR A 35 16.11 9.83 12.51
CA THR A 35 16.01 10.06 11.08
C THR A 35 15.13 9.02 10.42
N VAL A 36 14.63 9.37 9.24
CA VAL A 36 13.78 8.50 8.46
C VAL A 36 14.34 8.45 7.04
N THR A 37 14.46 7.24 6.51
CA THR A 37 14.88 7.07 5.12
C THR A 37 13.84 6.24 4.38
N TYR A 38 13.90 6.28 3.06
CA TYR A 38 12.97 5.55 2.21
C TYR A 38 13.76 4.74 1.21
N ASP A 39 13.49 3.44 1.15
CA ASP A 39 14.13 2.55 0.20
C ASP A 39 13.14 2.13 -0.86
N ILE A 40 13.58 2.08 -2.09
CA ILE A 40 12.74 1.55 -3.17
C ILE A 40 12.80 0.04 -3.07
N ILE A 41 11.65 -0.58 -2.81
CA ILE A 41 11.57 -2.03 -2.66
C ILE A 41 11.02 -2.72 -3.90
N GLY A 42 10.53 -1.95 -4.87
CA GLY A 42 10.04 -2.53 -6.10
C GLY A 42 9.75 -1.45 -7.13
N LYS A 43 9.79 -1.84 -8.39
CA LYS A 43 9.49 -0.96 -9.51
C LYS A 43 8.56 -1.67 -10.48
N LEU A 44 7.74 -0.89 -11.18
CA LEU A 44 6.86 -1.38 -12.24
C LEU A 44 5.97 -2.51 -11.74
N GLY A 45 5.12 -2.18 -10.81
CA GLY A 45 4.26 -3.17 -10.18
C GLY A 45 2.78 -2.83 -10.26
N ARG A 46 2.06 -3.45 -9.36
CA ARG A 46 0.62 -3.27 -9.25
C ARG A 46 0.22 -3.44 -7.81
N ILE A 47 -0.75 -2.65 -7.38
CA ILE A 47 -1.38 -2.83 -6.08
C ILE A 47 -2.76 -3.41 -6.31
N ALA A 48 -3.13 -4.41 -5.53
CA ALA A 48 -4.42 -5.07 -5.71
C ALA A 48 -5.02 -5.43 -4.36
N VAL A 49 -6.34 -5.40 -4.31
CA VAL A 49 -7.08 -5.85 -3.15
C VAL A 49 -7.64 -7.23 -3.51
N ILE A 50 -7.11 -8.26 -2.87
CA ILE A 50 -7.47 -9.62 -3.17
C ILE A 50 -7.96 -10.29 -1.89
N GLY A 51 -9.23 -10.66 -1.88
CA GLY A 51 -9.85 -11.17 -0.67
C GLY A 51 -9.82 -10.12 0.41
N ASN A 52 -9.21 -10.43 1.54
CA ASN A 52 -9.12 -9.51 2.66
C ASN A 52 -7.71 -8.93 2.81
N CYS A 53 -6.96 -8.87 1.71
CA CYS A 53 -5.57 -8.45 1.75
C CYS A 53 -5.28 -7.38 0.72
N ILE A 54 -4.32 -6.52 1.06
CA ILE A 54 -3.75 -5.56 0.12
C ILE A 54 -2.40 -6.14 -0.30
N ARG A 55 -2.22 -6.36 -1.59
CA ARG A 55 -0.99 -6.93 -2.13
C ARG A 55 -0.34 -5.95 -3.08
N ILE A 56 0.97 -5.84 -2.98
CA ILE A 56 1.76 -5.06 -3.92
C ILE A 56 2.74 -6.01 -4.58
N ILE A 57 2.64 -6.13 -5.89
CA ILE A 57 3.41 -7.08 -6.67
C ILE A 57 4.24 -6.30 -7.66
N CYS A 58 5.56 -6.53 -7.66
CA CYS A 58 6.47 -5.90 -8.61
C CYS A 58 7.19 -6.99 -9.36
N GLY A 59 7.03 -6.95 -10.70
CA GLY A 59 7.45 -8.09 -11.48
C GLY A 59 6.55 -9.26 -11.14
N GLU A 60 7.12 -10.34 -10.72
CA GLU A 60 6.32 -11.50 -10.28
C GLU A 60 6.52 -11.78 -8.80
N ILE A 61 6.94 -10.75 -8.05
CA ILE A 61 7.28 -10.91 -6.65
C ILE A 61 6.38 -10.05 -5.81
N ASP A 62 5.81 -10.64 -4.76
CA ASP A 62 5.07 -9.88 -3.75
C ASP A 62 6.07 -9.12 -2.90
N VAL A 63 6.02 -7.80 -2.94
CA VAL A 63 6.89 -6.98 -2.11
C VAL A 63 6.19 -6.55 -0.84
N PHE A 64 4.87 -6.64 -0.82
CA PHE A 64 4.09 -6.27 0.37
C PHE A 64 2.75 -6.99 0.33
N ASN A 65 2.33 -7.49 1.47
CA ASN A 65 1.03 -8.15 1.60
C ASN A 65 0.58 -8.02 3.04
N CYS A 66 -0.56 -7.40 3.26
CA CYS A 66 -1.09 -7.29 4.61
C CYS A 66 -2.60 -7.49 4.61
N LYS A 67 -3.11 -7.89 5.77
CA LYS A 67 -4.55 -8.02 5.93
C LYS A 67 -5.17 -6.64 6.10
N ILE A 68 -6.28 -6.41 5.42
CA ILE A 68 -6.95 -5.13 5.46
C ILE A 68 -7.33 -4.76 6.90
N ASP A 69 -7.82 -5.73 7.66
CA ASP A 69 -8.28 -5.48 9.02
C ASP A 69 -7.18 -5.04 9.96
N ASP A 70 -5.94 -5.39 9.65
CA ASP A 70 -4.80 -5.08 10.51
C ASP A 70 -3.95 -3.96 9.94
N SER A 71 -4.50 -3.20 9.00
CA SER A 71 -3.72 -2.20 8.30
C SER A 71 -4.37 -0.83 8.37
N LYS A 72 -3.56 0.17 8.06
CA LYS A 72 -4.03 1.53 7.81
C LYS A 72 -3.61 1.88 6.40
N TYR A 73 -4.46 2.59 5.70
CA TYR A 73 -4.14 2.99 4.33
C TYR A 73 -4.79 4.32 4.04
N TYR A 74 -4.07 5.16 3.30
CA TYR A 74 -4.57 6.49 2.96
C TYR A 74 -3.90 6.98 1.70
N LEU A 75 -4.66 7.74 0.94
CA LEU A 75 -4.17 8.29 -0.32
C LEU A 75 -3.23 9.46 -0.03
N LEU A 76 -2.24 9.63 -0.88
CA LEU A 76 -1.38 10.80 -0.79
C LEU A 76 -2.19 12.03 -1.14
N MET A 77 -1.85 13.14 -0.50
CA MET A 77 -2.56 14.40 -0.75
C MET A 77 -2.47 14.83 -2.20
N SER A 78 -1.36 14.51 -2.84
CA SER A 78 -1.16 14.83 -4.26
C SER A 78 -1.97 13.94 -5.19
N GLY A 79 -2.51 12.84 -4.68
CA GLY A 79 -3.23 11.89 -5.52
C GLY A 79 -2.34 10.96 -6.30
N ASP A 80 -1.03 10.99 -6.06
CA ASP A 80 -0.07 10.21 -6.84
C ASP A 80 0.16 8.80 -6.32
N GLY A 81 -0.46 8.43 -5.22
CA GLY A 81 -0.23 7.12 -4.67
C GLY A 81 -0.98 6.88 -3.38
N VAL A 82 -0.63 5.81 -2.73
CA VAL A 82 -1.27 5.39 -1.48
C VAL A 82 -0.20 4.88 -0.53
N THR A 83 -0.37 5.21 0.76
CA THR A 83 0.48 4.68 1.82
C THR A 83 -0.29 3.60 2.54
N VAL A 84 0.36 2.46 2.78
CA VAL A 84 -0.23 1.33 3.49
C VAL A 84 0.70 0.97 4.64
N GLU A 85 0.14 0.86 5.84
CA GLU A 85 0.88 0.44 7.03
C GLU A 85 0.24 -0.82 7.57
N GLY A 86 1.03 -1.83 7.81
CA GLY A 86 0.50 -3.04 8.37
C GLY A 86 1.56 -4.12 8.48
N LYS A 87 1.13 -5.25 9.04
CA LYS A 87 2.04 -6.38 9.15
C LYS A 87 2.21 -7.00 7.77
N ASN A 88 3.41 -6.88 7.24
CA ASN A 88 3.74 -7.41 5.93
C ASN A 88 4.03 -8.90 6.06
N THR A 89 3.15 -9.74 5.51
CA THR A 89 3.32 -11.18 5.64
C THR A 89 4.50 -11.69 4.82
N VAL A 90 5.00 -10.89 3.88
CA VAL A 90 6.18 -11.27 3.11
C VAL A 90 7.43 -11.26 3.99
N THR A 91 7.56 -10.23 4.82
CA THR A 91 8.74 -10.08 5.69
C THR A 91 8.48 -10.52 7.13
N GLY A 92 7.23 -10.56 7.54
CA GLY A 92 6.86 -10.86 8.92
C GLY A 92 6.95 -9.66 9.84
N GLU A 93 7.24 -8.49 9.31
CA GLU A 93 7.41 -7.27 10.11
C GLU A 93 6.36 -6.24 9.79
N TYR A 94 6.18 -5.29 10.70
CA TYR A 94 5.27 -4.18 10.49
C TYR A 94 5.97 -3.15 9.62
N ASP A 95 5.45 -2.93 8.44
CA ASP A 95 6.07 -2.04 7.45
C ASP A 95 5.12 -0.92 7.06
N THR A 96 5.71 0.22 6.70
CA THR A 96 4.97 1.33 6.09
C THR A 96 5.52 1.50 4.68
N VAL A 97 4.68 1.29 3.70
CA VAL A 97 5.08 1.38 2.30
C VAL A 97 4.23 2.42 1.58
N THR A 98 4.82 3.07 0.60
CA THR A 98 4.10 4.01 -0.25
C THR A 98 4.23 3.54 -1.69
N ALA A 99 3.09 3.34 -2.32
CA ALA A 99 3.02 2.90 -3.70
C ALA A 99 2.67 4.10 -4.55
N TYR A 100 3.55 4.41 -5.51
CA TYR A 100 3.35 5.55 -6.39
C TYR A 100 2.80 5.07 -7.72
N TYR A 101 1.67 5.65 -8.15
CA TYR A 101 1.00 5.22 -9.36
C TYR A 101 1.81 5.61 -10.59
N THR A 102 1.70 4.77 -11.61
CA THR A 102 2.16 5.15 -12.93
C THR A 102 1.27 6.28 -13.43
N TYR A 103 1.88 7.33 -13.89
CA TYR A 103 1.15 8.51 -14.27
C TYR A 103 0.80 8.48 -15.75
N TYR A 104 -0.48 8.62 -16.05
CA TYR A 104 -0.93 8.65 -17.42
C TYR A 104 -1.42 10.04 -17.75
N ARG A 105 -0.91 10.56 -18.83
CA ARG A 105 -1.39 11.84 -19.33
C ARG A 105 -2.64 11.61 -20.15
N LYS A 106 -3.55 12.50 -20.02
CA LYS A 106 -4.78 12.40 -20.79
C LYS A 106 -4.79 13.38 -21.90
#